data_7acac32ce8600c8df9c43c667b2bfdc5
#
_entry.id   7acac32ce8600c8df9c43c667b2bfdc5
#
_cell.length_a   1.000
_cell.length_b   1.000
_cell.length_c   1.000
_cell.angle_alpha   90.00
_cell.angle_beta   90.00
_cell.angle_gamma   90.00
#
_symmetry.space_group_name_H-M   'P 1'
#
loop_
_entity.id
_entity.type
_entity.pdbx_description
1 polymer ?
#
loop_
_entity_poly.entity_id
_entity_poly.type
_entity_poly.pdbx_seq_one_letter_code
_entity_poly.pdbx_strand_id
1 'polypeptide(L)'
;MKKILSLFILATVVLSGCKKGRYDFDKLATTEWKPSLAAPAINSTLTVYDVLAHTDSNDIVIIDSLSGLVSLVYKGNLYSYNPSNILTLTDQSTNNTISLTPTQQTTLSGSGSVTVTNSQTVTYNTSSANLDSIILKAGTLDFNINSSFQHNGSITISIPALKKNGVPFSATYTFNYTGTPISISSSTNMQDYHFDLTQNGNTTNTFDINYSLTLNYISGNSTNGSISVS
;
A
#
# COMPACT_ATOMS: atom_id res chain seq x y z
N MET A 1 -84.12 3.70 -0.29
CA MET A 1 -82.94 3.35 -1.09
C MET A 1 -82.03 4.56 -1.40
N LYS A 2 -82.49 5.73 -1.78
CA LYS A 2 -81.63 6.88 -2.09
C LYS A 2 -80.81 7.43 -0.90
N LYS A 3 -81.31 7.37 0.33
CA LYS A 3 -80.58 7.86 1.50
C LYS A 3 -79.39 6.91 1.92
N ILE A 4 -79.58 5.60 1.70
CA ILE A 4 -78.53 4.63 2.03
C ILE A 4 -77.37 4.72 0.98
N LEU A 5 -77.69 4.98 -0.30
CA LEU A 5 -76.71 5.15 -1.33
C LEU A 5 -75.85 6.43 -1.10
N SER A 6 -76.52 7.51 -0.64
CA SER A 6 -75.80 8.74 -0.28
C SER A 6 -74.85 8.59 0.90
N LEU A 7 -75.22 7.76 1.89
CA LEU A 7 -74.37 7.47 3.04
C LEU A 7 -73.15 6.65 2.64
N PHE A 8 -73.33 5.70 1.68
CA PHE A 8 -72.25 4.87 1.19
C PHE A 8 -71.23 5.67 0.37
N ILE A 9 -71.69 6.60 -0.46
CA ILE A 9 -70.83 7.52 -1.23
C ILE A 9 -70.04 8.43 -0.29
N LEU A 10 -70.67 8.95 0.76
CA LEU A 10 -70.00 9.79 1.75
C LEU A 10 -68.91 9.04 2.50
N ALA A 11 -69.17 7.76 2.87
CA ALA A 11 -68.21 6.90 3.56
C ALA A 11 -67.00 6.58 2.68
N THR A 12 -67.17 6.34 1.38
CA THR A 12 -66.04 6.07 0.43
C THR A 12 -65.18 7.29 0.21
N VAL A 13 -65.70 8.51 0.24
CA VAL A 13 -64.92 9.74 0.10
C VAL A 13 -64.07 10.00 1.36
N VAL A 14 -64.60 9.68 2.53
CA VAL A 14 -63.84 9.88 3.78
C VAL A 14 -62.69 8.83 3.90
N LEU A 15 -62.91 7.62 3.41
CA LEU A 15 -61.88 6.54 3.44
C LEU A 15 -60.78 6.72 2.39
N SER A 16 -61.05 7.43 1.28
CA SER A 16 -60.03 7.74 0.25
C SER A 16 -59.10 8.89 0.59
N GLY A 17 -59.35 9.60 1.69
CA GLY A 17 -58.58 10.75 2.13
C GLY A 17 -57.24 10.41 2.83
N CYS A 18 -57.03 9.17 3.22
CA CYS A 18 -55.75 8.73 3.79
C CYS A 18 -54.74 8.46 2.68
N LYS A 19 -54.11 9.50 2.17
CA LYS A 19 -52.87 9.32 1.35
C LYS A 19 -51.79 8.70 2.24
N LYS A 20 -51.58 7.40 2.04
CA LYS A 20 -50.51 6.61 2.65
C LYS A 20 -49.08 7.18 2.41
N GLY A 21 -48.97 8.21 1.58
CA GLY A 21 -47.72 8.87 1.26
C GLY A 21 -47.34 10.08 2.12
N ARG A 22 -48.17 10.47 3.09
CA ARG A 22 -47.85 11.63 3.96
C ARG A 22 -47.07 11.28 5.22
N TYR A 23 -47.06 10.01 5.58
CA TYR A 23 -46.29 9.51 6.73
C TYR A 23 -45.44 8.33 6.29
N ASP A 24 -44.39 8.64 5.56
CA ASP A 24 -43.35 7.68 5.20
C ASP A 24 -42.42 7.53 6.40
N PHE A 25 -42.74 6.59 7.26
CA PHE A 25 -41.98 6.31 8.47
C PHE A 25 -40.56 5.81 8.16
N ASP A 26 -40.33 5.25 6.97
CA ASP A 26 -38.99 4.85 6.53
C ASP A 26 -38.08 6.07 6.29
N LYS A 27 -38.67 7.21 5.94
CA LYS A 27 -37.92 8.47 5.84
C LYS A 27 -37.65 9.13 7.19
N LEU A 28 -38.44 8.81 8.20
CA LEU A 28 -38.21 9.29 9.58
C LEU A 28 -37.07 8.50 10.23
N ALA A 29 -36.87 7.23 9.84
CA ALA A 29 -35.77 6.40 10.36
C ALA A 29 -34.39 6.79 9.84
N THR A 30 -34.33 7.51 8.70
CA THR A 30 -33.09 7.99 8.11
C THR A 30 -32.76 9.44 8.44
N THR A 31 -33.65 10.13 9.16
CA THR A 31 -33.33 11.46 9.63
C THR A 31 -32.44 11.32 10.85
N GLU A 32 -31.14 11.32 10.64
CA GLU A 32 -30.17 11.55 11.71
C GLU A 32 -30.58 12.88 12.36
N TRP A 33 -31.24 12.77 13.50
CA TRP A 33 -31.49 13.93 14.31
C TRP A 33 -30.15 14.41 14.88
N LYS A 34 -29.53 15.36 14.20
CA LYS A 34 -28.38 16.10 14.71
C LYS A 34 -28.90 17.37 15.36
N PRO A 35 -29.29 17.33 16.64
CA PRO A 35 -29.67 18.56 17.29
C PRO A 35 -28.44 19.43 17.38
N SER A 36 -28.44 20.56 16.70
CA SER A 36 -27.54 21.67 16.97
C SER A 36 -27.83 22.40 18.28
N LEU A 37 -28.69 21.81 19.11
CA LEU A 37 -28.97 22.25 20.45
C LEU A 37 -27.88 21.73 21.37
N ALA A 38 -26.85 22.51 21.57
CA ALA A 38 -26.10 22.45 22.80
C ALA A 38 -27.00 22.98 23.92
N ALA A 39 -27.94 22.16 24.40
CA ALA A 39 -28.54 22.45 25.69
C ALA A 39 -27.44 22.25 26.71
N PRO A 40 -27.08 23.26 27.51
CA PRO A 40 -26.19 23.04 28.64
C PRO A 40 -26.90 22.07 29.58
N ALA A 41 -26.57 20.75 29.44
CA ALA A 41 -27.16 19.73 30.29
C ALA A 41 -26.68 19.84 31.74
N ILE A 42 -25.71 20.70 31.95
CA ILE A 42 -25.11 20.90 33.28
C ILE A 42 -24.89 22.42 33.45
N ASN A 43 -25.66 23.03 34.28
CA ASN A 43 -25.36 24.35 34.84
C ASN A 43 -24.63 24.13 36.16
N SER A 44 -23.35 23.78 36.05
CA SER A 44 -22.47 23.65 37.23
C SER A 44 -21.41 24.74 37.15
N THR A 45 -21.27 25.51 38.18
CA THR A 45 -20.08 26.32 38.41
C THR A 45 -18.97 25.37 38.81
N LEU A 46 -18.08 25.03 37.87
CA LEU A 46 -16.90 24.25 38.18
C LEU A 46 -15.95 25.12 38.98
N THR A 47 -15.81 24.83 40.25
CA THR A 47 -14.82 25.48 41.08
C THR A 47 -13.47 24.75 40.99
N VAL A 48 -12.38 25.44 41.28
CA VAL A 48 -11.05 24.81 41.32
C VAL A 48 -11.03 23.60 42.26
N TYR A 49 -11.85 23.62 43.32
CA TYR A 49 -12.01 22.52 44.26
C TYR A 49 -12.70 21.30 43.64
N ASP A 50 -13.68 21.50 42.74
CA ASP A 50 -14.37 20.39 42.07
C ASP A 50 -13.41 19.67 41.11
N VAL A 51 -12.54 20.42 40.43
CA VAL A 51 -11.50 19.86 39.58
C VAL A 51 -10.46 19.08 40.40
N LEU A 52 -10.01 19.64 41.53
CA LEU A 52 -9.08 18.99 42.42
C LEU A 52 -9.63 17.73 43.08
N ALA A 53 -10.92 17.72 43.44
CA ALA A 53 -11.56 16.59 44.09
C ALA A 53 -11.79 15.38 43.19
N HIS A 54 -11.79 15.56 41.88
CA HIS A 54 -12.07 14.52 40.86
C HIS A 54 -10.88 14.12 40.00
N THR A 55 -9.71 14.70 40.25
CA THR A 55 -8.49 14.32 39.51
C THR A 55 -7.68 13.34 40.35
N ASP A 56 -7.54 12.13 39.84
CA ASP A 56 -6.77 11.03 40.39
C ASP A 56 -5.24 11.25 40.38
N SER A 57 -4.76 12.40 39.95
CA SER A 57 -3.34 12.63 39.85
C SER A 57 -2.97 14.10 40.05
N ASN A 58 -1.98 14.31 40.90
CA ASN A 58 -1.30 15.59 41.22
C ASN A 58 -0.67 16.29 39.99
N ASP A 59 -0.89 15.81 38.80
CA ASP A 59 -0.18 16.24 37.60
C ASP A 59 -0.97 17.25 36.74
N ILE A 60 -2.24 17.54 37.09
CA ILE A 60 -3.09 18.42 36.29
C ILE A 60 -3.11 19.85 36.78
N VAL A 61 -2.91 20.07 38.06
CA VAL A 61 -2.94 21.39 38.68
C VAL A 61 -1.56 21.73 39.26
N ILE A 62 -0.93 22.74 38.74
CA ILE A 62 0.32 23.28 39.24
C ILE A 62 0.00 24.63 39.89
N ILE A 63 0.34 24.75 41.19
CA ILE A 63 0.23 25.99 41.94
C ILE A 63 1.63 26.59 42.03
N ASP A 64 1.81 27.75 41.44
CA ASP A 64 3.06 28.51 41.64
C ASP A 64 3.08 29.07 43.06
N SER A 65 4.03 28.58 43.84
CA SER A 65 4.15 28.96 45.27
C SER A 65 4.55 30.42 45.50
N LEU A 66 5.05 31.12 44.47
CA LEU A 66 5.48 32.51 44.56
C LEU A 66 4.36 33.50 44.19
N SER A 67 3.59 33.19 43.18
CA SER A 67 2.55 34.06 42.67
C SER A 67 1.14 33.64 43.08
N GLY A 68 0.95 32.42 43.62
CA GLY A 68 -0.36 31.84 43.91
C GLY A 68 -1.17 31.49 42.64
N LEU A 69 -0.56 31.59 41.49
CA LEU A 69 -1.20 31.27 40.21
C LEU A 69 -1.44 29.76 40.09
N VAL A 70 -2.69 29.42 39.76
CA VAL A 70 -3.10 28.03 39.49
C VAL A 70 -3.09 27.80 38.00
N SER A 71 -2.25 26.88 37.52
CA SER A 71 -2.16 26.48 36.13
C SER A 71 -2.73 25.07 35.95
N LEU A 72 -3.63 24.90 35.01
CA LEU A 72 -4.10 23.59 34.56
C LEU A 72 -3.18 23.08 33.43
N VAL A 73 -2.47 22.01 33.72
CA VAL A 73 -1.59 21.36 32.75
C VAL A 73 -2.21 20.02 32.37
N TYR A 74 -2.70 19.89 31.15
CA TYR A 74 -3.15 18.60 30.63
C TYR A 74 -1.93 17.79 30.18
N LYS A 75 -1.63 16.72 30.90
CA LYS A 75 -0.66 15.71 30.50
C LYS A 75 -1.43 14.47 30.07
N GLY A 76 -1.60 14.30 28.80
CA GLY A 76 -2.21 13.10 28.24
C GLY A 76 -1.66 12.83 26.84
N ASN A 77 -1.75 11.59 26.43
CA ASN A 77 -1.52 11.29 25.02
C ASN A 77 -2.65 11.93 24.21
N LEU A 78 -2.39 13.08 23.62
CA LEU A 78 -3.33 13.78 22.75
C LEU A 78 -3.73 12.89 21.58
N TYR A 79 -2.81 12.04 21.14
CA TYR A 79 -3.05 11.12 20.06
C TYR A 79 -1.99 10.01 20.06
N SER A 80 -2.43 8.77 20.17
CA SER A 80 -1.56 7.61 19.96
C SER A 80 -2.03 6.93 18.70
N TYR A 81 -1.35 7.16 17.59
CA TYR A 81 -1.62 6.49 16.34
C TYR A 81 -0.56 5.41 16.09
N ASN A 82 -1.01 4.20 15.88
CA ASN A 82 -0.09 3.14 15.46
C ASN A 82 0.14 3.26 13.94
N PRO A 83 1.34 3.59 13.48
CA PRO A 83 1.63 3.76 12.06
C PRO A 83 1.25 2.53 11.21
N SER A 84 1.28 1.34 11.79
CA SER A 84 0.90 0.10 11.09
C SER A 84 -0.59 0.06 10.70
N ASN A 85 -1.43 0.93 11.28
CA ASN A 85 -2.84 1.04 10.91
C ASN A 85 -3.09 2.05 9.78
N ILE A 86 -2.08 2.84 9.40
CA ILE A 86 -2.20 3.84 8.32
C ILE A 86 -1.88 3.24 6.97
N LEU A 87 -0.84 2.41 6.92
CA LEU A 87 -0.33 1.88 5.68
C LEU A 87 0.06 0.42 5.88
N THR A 88 -0.65 -0.47 5.23
CA THR A 88 -0.26 -1.87 5.11
C THR A 88 0.48 -2.02 3.80
N LEU A 89 1.78 -2.31 3.87
CA LEU A 89 2.58 -2.68 2.72
C LEU A 89 2.39 -4.17 2.48
N THR A 90 1.77 -4.52 1.36
CA THR A 90 1.60 -5.91 0.94
C THR A 90 2.82 -6.36 0.16
N ASP A 91 3.05 -7.68 0.14
CA ASP A 91 4.08 -8.27 -0.70
C ASP A 91 3.83 -7.90 -2.17
N GLN A 92 4.90 -7.55 -2.87
CA GLN A 92 4.86 -7.20 -4.28
C GLN A 92 5.57 -8.28 -5.08
N SER A 93 5.03 -8.63 -6.23
CA SER A 93 5.68 -9.54 -7.15
C SER A 93 5.61 -9.01 -8.57
N THR A 94 6.65 -9.31 -9.33
CA THR A 94 6.71 -8.97 -10.76
C THR A 94 7.41 -10.09 -11.50
N ASN A 95 7.22 -10.13 -12.80
CA ASN A 95 7.84 -11.12 -13.69
C ASN A 95 8.39 -10.40 -14.91
N ASN A 96 9.60 -10.79 -15.32
CA ASN A 96 10.21 -10.35 -16.58
C ASN A 96 10.73 -11.56 -17.35
N THR A 97 10.53 -11.56 -18.67
CA THR A 97 11.02 -12.62 -19.56
C THR A 97 11.87 -12.00 -20.66
N ILE A 98 13.10 -12.51 -20.81
CA ILE A 98 14.06 -12.06 -21.82
C ILE A 98 14.28 -13.18 -22.80
N SER A 99 14.07 -12.90 -24.10
CA SER A 99 14.34 -13.79 -25.22
C SER A 99 15.29 -13.09 -26.20
N LEU A 100 16.05 -13.85 -26.96
CA LEU A 100 16.93 -13.30 -27.98
C LEU A 100 16.16 -12.99 -29.25
N THR A 101 16.43 -11.81 -29.82
CA THR A 101 16.00 -11.50 -31.21
C THR A 101 16.78 -12.35 -32.21
N PRO A 102 16.29 -12.55 -33.45
CA PRO A 102 17.02 -13.30 -34.49
C PRO A 102 18.45 -12.76 -34.73
N THR A 103 18.65 -11.45 -34.67
CA THR A 103 19.99 -10.85 -34.79
C THR A 103 20.90 -11.23 -33.63
N GLN A 104 20.38 -11.21 -32.39
CA GLN A 104 21.14 -11.61 -31.20
C GLN A 104 21.49 -13.10 -31.22
N GLN A 105 20.59 -13.95 -31.71
CA GLN A 105 20.86 -15.39 -31.92
C GLN A 105 21.99 -15.62 -32.91
N THR A 106 22.01 -14.88 -34.02
CA THR A 106 23.11 -14.92 -34.99
C THR A 106 24.40 -14.40 -34.39
N THR A 107 24.35 -13.32 -33.59
CA THR A 107 25.50 -12.81 -32.88
C THR A 107 26.06 -13.85 -31.90
N LEU A 108 25.20 -14.49 -31.11
CA LEU A 108 25.58 -15.54 -30.18
C LEU A 108 26.33 -16.67 -30.86
N SER A 109 25.78 -17.24 -31.93
CA SER A 109 26.39 -18.31 -32.67
C SER A 109 27.65 -17.89 -33.47
N GLY A 110 27.73 -16.65 -33.91
CA GLY A 110 28.86 -16.15 -34.72
C GLY A 110 30.02 -15.62 -33.91
N SER A 111 29.76 -14.88 -32.83
CA SER A 111 30.80 -14.27 -31.99
C SER A 111 31.11 -15.05 -30.72
N GLY A 112 30.34 -16.11 -30.41
CA GLY A 112 30.54 -16.95 -29.22
C GLY A 112 29.89 -16.36 -27.96
N SER A 113 29.43 -15.13 -27.95
CA SER A 113 28.71 -14.54 -26.84
C SER A 113 27.78 -13.39 -27.27
N VAL A 114 26.76 -13.14 -26.43
CA VAL A 114 25.87 -11.99 -26.59
C VAL A 114 25.47 -11.48 -25.22
N THR A 115 25.39 -10.14 -25.12
CA THR A 115 24.83 -9.48 -23.94
C THR A 115 23.57 -8.73 -24.33
N VAL A 116 22.51 -8.95 -23.57
CA VAL A 116 21.19 -8.32 -23.74
C VAL A 116 20.81 -7.60 -22.47
N THR A 117 20.45 -6.33 -22.60
CA THR A 117 19.94 -5.53 -21.50
C THR A 117 18.44 -5.32 -21.63
N ASN A 118 17.74 -5.32 -20.53
CA ASN A 118 16.32 -5.00 -20.43
C ASN A 118 16.08 -4.17 -19.16
N SER A 119 15.06 -3.34 -19.17
CA SER A 119 14.61 -2.58 -18.01
C SER A 119 13.11 -2.71 -17.87
N GLN A 120 12.65 -2.85 -16.65
CA GLN A 120 11.23 -2.93 -16.32
C GLN A 120 10.90 -1.91 -15.23
N THR A 121 9.98 -1.00 -15.51
CA THR A 121 9.41 -0.13 -14.49
C THR A 121 8.32 -0.88 -13.72
N VAL A 122 8.43 -0.87 -12.42
CA VAL A 122 7.50 -1.51 -11.49
C VAL A 122 6.78 -0.44 -10.71
N THR A 123 5.46 -0.58 -10.57
CA THR A 123 4.65 0.27 -9.68
C THR A 123 4.41 -0.47 -8.38
N TYR A 124 4.83 0.13 -7.28
CA TYR A 124 4.56 -0.37 -5.94
C TYR A 124 3.10 -0.08 -5.56
N ASN A 125 2.33 -1.14 -5.33
CA ASN A 125 0.90 -1.00 -5.04
C ASN A 125 0.67 -0.68 -3.55
N THR A 126 0.10 0.48 -3.29
CA THR A 126 -0.11 1.04 -1.94
C THR A 126 -1.57 1.41 -1.68
N SER A 127 -2.52 0.72 -2.23
CA SER A 127 -3.98 0.98 -2.09
C SER A 127 -4.45 2.45 -2.27
N SER A 128 -3.76 3.47 -1.80
CA SER A 128 -4.12 4.89 -2.02
C SER A 128 -3.02 5.88 -1.58
N ALA A 129 -1.89 5.41 -1.04
CA ALA A 129 -0.83 6.28 -0.57
C ALA A 129 0.20 6.56 -1.66
N ASN A 130 0.70 7.79 -1.74
CA ASN A 130 1.86 8.13 -2.53
C ASN A 130 3.10 7.96 -1.64
N LEU A 131 3.97 7.04 -2.02
CA LEU A 131 5.24 6.80 -1.35
C LEU A 131 6.38 7.36 -2.18
N ASP A 132 7.14 8.24 -1.59
CA ASP A 132 8.37 8.77 -2.19
C ASP A 132 9.58 7.92 -1.80
N SER A 133 9.63 7.46 -0.56
CA SER A 133 10.69 6.59 -0.09
C SER A 133 10.28 5.70 1.08
N ILE A 134 10.99 4.57 1.22
CA ILE A 134 10.79 3.60 2.29
C ILE A 134 12.15 3.23 2.88
N ILE A 135 12.22 3.10 4.20
CA ILE A 135 13.34 2.45 4.89
C ILE A 135 12.86 1.10 5.37
N LEU A 136 13.46 0.03 4.87
CA LEU A 136 13.08 -1.34 5.19
C LEU A 136 13.69 -1.76 6.53
N LYS A 137 12.84 -2.04 7.51
CA LYS A 137 13.27 -2.57 8.82
C LYS A 137 13.47 -4.09 8.80
N ALA A 138 12.76 -4.77 7.93
CA ALA A 138 12.83 -6.20 7.71
C ALA A 138 12.24 -6.53 6.34
N GLY A 139 12.41 -7.76 5.88
CA GLY A 139 11.88 -8.27 4.62
C GLY A 139 12.95 -8.96 3.79
N THR A 140 12.53 -9.63 2.74
CA THR A 140 13.39 -10.31 1.77
C THR A 140 13.09 -9.84 0.37
N LEU A 141 14.11 -9.87 -0.46
CA LEU A 141 13.99 -9.74 -1.91
C LEU A 141 14.36 -11.10 -2.50
N ASP A 142 13.36 -11.74 -3.06
CA ASP A 142 13.50 -13.11 -3.56
C ASP A 142 13.52 -13.09 -5.09
N PHE A 143 14.42 -13.87 -5.68
CA PHE A 143 14.48 -14.08 -7.12
C PHE A 143 14.36 -15.54 -7.44
N ASN A 144 13.45 -15.88 -8.36
CA ASN A 144 13.36 -17.16 -9.01
C ASN A 144 13.69 -17.00 -10.49
N ILE A 145 14.82 -17.53 -10.90
CA ILE A 145 15.36 -17.39 -12.24
C ILE A 145 15.26 -18.72 -12.94
N ASN A 146 14.49 -18.80 -14.02
CA ASN A 146 14.32 -20.01 -14.81
C ASN A 146 14.78 -19.76 -16.24
N SER A 147 15.70 -20.56 -16.75
CA SER A 147 16.23 -20.42 -18.10
C SER A 147 16.06 -21.70 -18.90
N SER A 148 15.50 -21.55 -20.11
CA SER A 148 15.45 -22.59 -21.15
C SER A 148 16.60 -22.49 -22.15
N PHE A 149 17.49 -21.50 -22.01
CA PHE A 149 18.67 -21.40 -22.86
C PHE A 149 19.61 -22.60 -22.65
N GLN A 150 20.09 -23.13 -23.76
CA GLN A 150 21.04 -24.28 -23.78
C GLN A 150 22.50 -23.79 -23.80
N HIS A 151 22.77 -22.68 -23.11
CA HIS A 151 24.07 -22.03 -23.08
C HIS A 151 24.46 -21.64 -21.66
N ASN A 152 25.76 -21.50 -21.44
CA ASN A 152 26.26 -20.95 -20.20
C ASN A 152 26.02 -19.43 -20.19
N GLY A 153 25.92 -18.83 -19.01
CA GLY A 153 25.76 -17.41 -18.94
C GLY A 153 25.69 -16.85 -17.54
N SER A 154 25.35 -15.59 -17.49
CA SER A 154 25.05 -14.91 -16.24
C SER A 154 23.96 -13.88 -16.47
N ILE A 155 23.17 -13.64 -15.43
CA ILE A 155 22.24 -12.52 -15.38
C ILE A 155 22.56 -11.65 -14.18
N THR A 156 22.73 -10.36 -14.45
CA THR A 156 22.87 -9.33 -13.41
C THR A 156 21.53 -8.60 -13.29
N ILE A 157 21.02 -8.54 -12.06
CA ILE A 157 19.80 -7.82 -11.72
C ILE A 157 20.20 -6.66 -10.83
N SER A 158 19.82 -5.45 -11.20
CA SER A 158 20.11 -4.26 -10.40
C SER A 158 18.86 -3.40 -10.21
N ILE A 159 18.73 -2.84 -9.02
CA ILE A 159 17.66 -1.92 -8.64
C ILE A 159 18.33 -0.64 -8.13
N PRO A 160 18.55 0.36 -9.01
CA PRO A 160 19.27 1.58 -8.65
C PRO A 160 18.62 2.39 -7.54
N ALA A 161 17.29 2.29 -7.44
CA ALA A 161 16.48 2.95 -6.41
C ALA A 161 16.62 2.33 -5.02
N LEU A 162 17.04 1.06 -4.93
CA LEU A 162 17.18 0.31 -3.67
C LEU A 162 18.64 0.33 -3.22
N LYS A 163 18.94 1.07 -2.15
CA LYS A 163 20.32 1.32 -1.70
C LYS A 163 20.53 0.93 -0.25
N LYS A 164 21.69 0.36 0.05
CA LYS A 164 22.20 0.20 1.41
C LYS A 164 23.52 0.95 1.56
N ASN A 165 23.58 1.86 2.54
CA ASN A 165 24.74 2.74 2.73
C ASN A 165 25.13 3.52 1.44
N GLY A 166 24.15 3.94 0.65
CA GLY A 166 24.36 4.64 -0.60
C GLY A 166 24.71 3.76 -1.81
N VAL A 167 24.94 2.46 -1.61
CA VAL A 167 25.28 1.52 -2.69
C VAL A 167 23.99 0.88 -3.24
N PRO A 168 23.71 1.00 -4.55
CA PRO A 168 22.57 0.37 -5.19
C PRO A 168 22.62 -1.15 -5.09
N PHE A 169 21.44 -1.76 -5.00
CA PHE A 169 21.31 -3.20 -5.06
C PHE A 169 21.75 -3.72 -6.44
N SER A 170 22.61 -4.74 -6.44
CA SER A 170 23.00 -5.48 -7.64
C SER A 170 23.38 -6.91 -7.25
N ALA A 171 22.86 -7.88 -7.99
CA ALA A 171 23.16 -9.30 -7.80
C ALA A 171 23.42 -9.95 -9.16
N THR A 172 24.47 -10.78 -9.24
CA THR A 172 24.81 -11.53 -10.45
C THR A 172 24.69 -13.02 -10.18
N TYR A 173 23.94 -13.68 -11.04
CA TYR A 173 23.73 -15.13 -11.00
C TYR A 173 24.36 -15.77 -12.24
N THR A 174 25.32 -16.64 -12.03
CA THR A 174 25.96 -17.40 -13.10
C THR A 174 25.30 -18.78 -13.22
N PHE A 175 25.20 -19.28 -14.43
CA PHE A 175 24.61 -20.58 -14.70
C PHE A 175 25.38 -21.32 -15.81
N ASN A 176 25.44 -22.64 -15.66
CA ASN A 176 26.03 -23.52 -16.63
C ASN A 176 24.99 -24.54 -17.11
N TYR A 177 24.82 -24.63 -18.42
CA TYR A 177 23.90 -25.59 -19.01
C TYR A 177 24.49 -26.99 -18.97
N THR A 178 23.77 -27.92 -18.35
CA THR A 178 24.20 -29.34 -18.19
C THR A 178 23.23 -30.32 -18.87
N GLY A 179 22.46 -29.86 -19.84
CA GLY A 179 21.49 -30.69 -20.57
C GLY A 179 20.04 -30.53 -20.09
N THR A 180 19.79 -29.79 -19.03
CA THR A 180 18.46 -29.53 -18.47
C THR A 180 18.22 -28.04 -18.28
N PRO A 181 16.97 -27.58 -18.31
CA PRO A 181 16.63 -26.22 -17.96
C PRO A 181 17.19 -25.83 -16.59
N ILE A 182 17.60 -24.56 -16.48
CA ILE A 182 18.26 -24.05 -15.28
C ILE A 182 17.21 -23.34 -14.40
N SER A 183 17.27 -23.63 -13.11
CA SER A 183 16.46 -22.93 -12.10
C SER A 183 17.35 -22.49 -10.95
N ILE A 184 17.28 -21.21 -10.60
CA ILE A 184 18.04 -20.62 -9.49
C ILE A 184 17.05 -19.86 -8.62
N SER A 185 17.09 -20.12 -7.32
CA SER A 185 16.35 -19.34 -6.33
C SER A 185 17.33 -18.65 -5.39
N SER A 186 17.06 -17.39 -5.08
CA SER A 186 17.89 -16.57 -4.21
C SER A 186 17.02 -15.69 -3.35
N SER A 187 17.42 -15.50 -2.10
CA SER A 187 16.77 -14.61 -1.15
C SER A 187 17.80 -13.67 -0.53
N THR A 188 17.51 -12.40 -0.49
CA THR A 188 18.38 -11.37 0.09
C THR A 188 17.64 -10.61 1.19
N ASN A 189 18.24 -10.51 2.37
CA ASN A 189 17.68 -9.72 3.46
C ASN A 189 17.76 -8.23 3.14
N MET A 190 16.62 -7.56 3.21
CA MET A 190 16.46 -6.13 2.87
C MET A 190 16.54 -5.19 4.07
N GLN A 191 16.89 -5.69 5.23
CA GLN A 191 17.03 -4.84 6.42
C GLN A 191 18.02 -3.68 6.18
N ASP A 192 17.63 -2.48 6.56
CA ASP A 192 18.37 -1.22 6.42
C ASP A 192 18.57 -0.73 4.98
N TYR A 193 17.84 -1.31 4.02
CA TYR A 193 17.79 -0.73 2.69
C TYR A 193 16.88 0.48 2.66
N HIS A 194 17.31 1.51 1.95
CA HIS A 194 16.53 2.68 1.59
C HIS A 194 16.04 2.53 0.15
N PHE A 195 14.75 2.66 -0.05
CA PHE A 195 14.10 2.51 -1.34
C PHE A 195 13.52 3.85 -1.79
N ASP A 196 14.04 4.42 -2.86
CA ASP A 196 13.53 5.61 -3.52
C ASP A 196 12.50 5.20 -4.58
N LEU A 197 11.26 5.63 -4.42
CA LEU A 197 10.14 5.29 -5.30
C LEU A 197 9.74 6.45 -6.21
N THR A 198 10.59 7.47 -6.34
CA THR A 198 10.27 8.69 -7.10
C THR A 198 10.82 8.71 -8.52
N GLN A 199 11.66 7.75 -8.90
CA GLN A 199 12.42 7.83 -10.17
C GLN A 199 13.11 9.19 -10.33
N ASN A 200 13.90 9.60 -9.32
CA ASN A 200 14.55 10.90 -9.24
C ASN A 200 13.59 12.11 -9.19
N GLY A 201 12.45 11.95 -8.51
CA GLY A 201 11.50 13.04 -8.28
C GLY A 201 10.46 13.24 -9.39
N ASN A 202 10.38 12.32 -10.36
CA ASN A 202 9.45 12.44 -11.49
C ASN A 202 8.10 11.74 -11.26
N THR A 203 8.07 10.76 -10.38
CA THR A 203 6.89 9.90 -10.13
C THR A 203 6.74 9.60 -8.65
N THR A 204 5.74 8.82 -8.29
CA THR A 204 5.57 8.21 -6.96
C THR A 204 5.30 6.72 -7.12
N ASN A 205 5.65 5.92 -6.12
CA ASN A 205 5.40 4.47 -6.09
C ASN A 205 6.04 3.69 -7.23
N THR A 206 7.06 4.20 -7.92
CA THR A 206 7.66 3.52 -9.07
C THR A 206 9.17 3.41 -8.95
N PHE A 207 9.71 2.33 -9.51
CA PHE A 207 11.13 2.08 -9.59
C PHE A 207 11.45 1.20 -10.79
N ASP A 208 12.71 1.19 -11.21
CA ASP A 208 13.18 0.38 -12.31
C ASP A 208 14.00 -0.81 -11.80
N ILE A 209 13.79 -1.96 -12.43
CA ILE A 209 14.63 -3.14 -12.33
C ILE A 209 15.36 -3.29 -13.66
N ASN A 210 16.68 -3.28 -13.62
CA ASN A 210 17.51 -3.47 -14.78
C ASN A 210 18.08 -4.89 -14.80
N TYR A 211 18.04 -5.48 -15.98
CA TYR A 211 18.55 -6.81 -16.25
C TYR A 211 19.66 -6.74 -17.29
N SER A 212 20.74 -7.47 -17.07
CA SER A 212 21.81 -7.67 -18.04
C SER A 212 22.10 -9.15 -18.14
N LEU A 213 21.67 -9.78 -19.23
CA LEU A 213 21.88 -11.17 -19.54
C LEU A 213 23.07 -11.33 -20.47
N THR A 214 24.08 -12.09 -20.08
CA THR A 214 25.19 -12.50 -20.96
C THR A 214 25.11 -14.00 -21.17
N LEU A 215 25.09 -14.42 -22.43
CA LEU A 215 25.14 -15.83 -22.84
C LEU A 215 26.45 -16.12 -23.56
N ASN A 216 27.03 -17.29 -23.27
CA ASN A 216 28.21 -17.82 -23.91
C ASN A 216 27.82 -19.07 -24.71
N TYR A 217 28.07 -19.04 -26.00
CA TYR A 217 27.64 -20.08 -26.93
C TYR A 217 28.27 -21.45 -26.62
N ILE A 218 27.45 -22.48 -26.59
CA ILE A 218 27.87 -23.88 -26.61
C ILE A 218 27.55 -24.41 -27.99
N SER A 219 28.58 -24.83 -28.72
CA SER A 219 28.45 -25.33 -30.08
C SER A 219 27.49 -26.53 -30.18
N GLY A 220 26.63 -26.53 -31.19
CA GLY A 220 25.63 -27.56 -31.41
C GLY A 220 24.33 -27.37 -30.67
N ASN A 221 24.25 -26.43 -29.73
CA ASN A 221 23.00 -26.14 -29.01
C ASN A 221 22.16 -25.06 -29.68
N SER A 222 20.86 -25.12 -29.44
CA SER A 222 19.91 -24.16 -29.98
C SER A 222 20.09 -22.76 -29.34
N THR A 223 20.11 -21.73 -30.16
CA THR A 223 20.12 -20.35 -29.70
C THR A 223 18.74 -19.82 -29.28
N ASN A 224 17.68 -20.62 -29.53
CA ASN A 224 16.35 -20.31 -29.04
C ASN A 224 16.23 -20.61 -27.55
N GLY A 225 15.54 -19.76 -26.85
CA GLY A 225 15.28 -19.90 -25.42
C GLY A 225 14.80 -18.60 -24.82
N SER A 226 14.54 -18.66 -23.54
CA SER A 226 14.18 -17.51 -22.72
C SER A 226 14.68 -17.70 -21.30
N ILE A 227 14.83 -16.58 -20.61
CA ILE A 227 15.04 -16.54 -19.16
C ILE A 227 13.93 -15.72 -18.54
N SER A 228 13.28 -16.29 -17.54
CA SER A 228 12.29 -15.58 -16.73
C SER A 228 12.82 -15.32 -15.35
N VAL A 229 12.54 -14.16 -14.83
CA VAL A 229 12.88 -13.72 -13.48
C VAL A 229 11.59 -13.28 -12.80
N SER A 230 11.28 -13.88 -11.66
CA SER A 230 10.14 -13.53 -10.82
C SER A 230 10.56 -13.32 -9.38
#